data_280aeda4d2f660454bf135b535cf617a
#
_entry.id   280aeda4d2f660454bf135b535cf617a
#
_cell.length_a   1.000
_cell.length_b   1.000
_cell.length_c   1.000
_cell.angle_alpha   90.00
_cell.angle_beta   90.00
_cell.angle_gamma   90.00
#
_symmetry.space_group_name_H-M   'P 1'
#
loop_
_entity.id
_entity.type
_entity.pdbx_description
1 polymer ?
#
loop_
_entity_poly.entity_id
_entity_poly.type
_entity_poly.pdbx_seq_one_letter_code
_entity_poly.pdbx_strand_id
1 'polypeptide(L)'
;MTALEASLRKAPIEMHRANDILRAANLDLLTLDDASVRRDLSKVMGGERWSPVLVVRGDVLAGVPLTIADGYHRVCASYHLSEDTYIPCKIADLPVKEKT
;
A
#
# COMPACT_ATOMS: atom_id res chain seq x y z
N MET A 1 -19.24 -9.63 -2.40
CA MET A 1 -18.30 -8.49 -2.31
C MET A 1 -18.55 -7.74 -1.02
N THR A 2 -17.51 -7.47 -0.25
CA THR A 2 -17.64 -6.68 0.96
C THR A 2 -17.73 -5.19 0.64
N ALA A 3 -18.19 -4.38 1.60
CA ALA A 3 -18.22 -2.93 1.46
C ALA A 3 -16.82 -2.36 1.23
N LEU A 4 -15.81 -2.93 1.91
CA LEU A 4 -14.42 -2.50 1.73
C LEU A 4 -13.91 -2.79 0.32
N GLU A 5 -14.18 -3.98 -0.21
CA GLU A 5 -13.78 -4.34 -1.57
C GLU A 5 -14.42 -3.40 -2.59
N ALA A 6 -15.70 -3.08 -2.42
CA ALA A 6 -16.39 -2.15 -3.30
C ALA A 6 -15.78 -0.74 -3.21
N SER A 7 -15.44 -0.28 -2.00
CA SER A 7 -14.81 1.02 -1.80
C SER A 7 -13.43 1.09 -2.45
N LEU A 8 -12.63 0.03 -2.30
CA LEU A 8 -11.31 -0.03 -2.94
C LEU A 8 -11.42 -0.05 -4.46
N ARG A 9 -12.39 -0.79 -5.00
CA ARG A 9 -12.59 -0.87 -6.44
C ARG A 9 -12.93 0.49 -7.04
N LYS A 10 -13.74 1.30 -6.34
CA LYS A 10 -14.19 2.62 -6.79
C LYS A 10 -13.20 3.73 -6.47
N ALA A 11 -12.25 3.50 -5.57
CA ALA A 11 -11.31 4.53 -5.16
C ALA A 11 -10.45 5.00 -6.34
N PRO A 12 -10.21 6.31 -6.46
CA PRO A 12 -9.29 6.81 -7.49
C PRO A 12 -7.87 6.37 -7.20
N ILE A 13 -7.05 6.31 -8.24
CA ILE A 13 -5.63 6.04 -8.08
C ILE A 13 -4.94 7.32 -7.63
N GLU A 14 -4.21 7.24 -6.52
CA GLU A 14 -3.40 8.33 -5.98
C GLU A 14 -1.94 7.91 -5.96
N MET A 15 -1.05 8.84 -6.18
CA MET A 15 0.39 8.58 -6.15
C MET A 15 0.95 8.96 -4.79
N HIS A 16 1.64 8.02 -4.13
CA HIS A 16 2.25 8.25 -2.84
C HIS A 16 3.67 7.68 -2.82
N ARG A 17 4.55 8.33 -2.06
CA ARG A 17 5.93 7.85 -1.93
C ARG A 17 5.97 6.58 -1.08
N ALA A 18 6.84 5.63 -1.47
CA ALA A 18 7.02 4.38 -0.74
C ALA A 18 7.33 4.62 0.75
N ASN A 19 8.21 5.57 1.05
CA ASN A 19 8.57 5.94 2.42
C ASN A 19 7.34 6.39 3.23
N ASP A 20 6.50 7.23 2.64
CA ASP A 20 5.32 7.75 3.32
C ASP A 20 4.33 6.63 3.65
N ILE A 21 4.15 5.66 2.74
CA ILE A 21 3.24 4.55 2.97
C ILE A 21 3.73 3.66 4.10
N LEU A 22 5.01 3.28 4.09
CA LEU A 22 5.58 2.43 5.14
C LEU A 22 5.49 3.11 6.50
N ARG A 23 5.77 4.40 6.55
CA ARG A 23 5.70 5.18 7.78
C ARG A 23 4.27 5.27 8.31
N ALA A 24 3.32 5.58 7.44
CA ALA A 24 1.91 5.69 7.83
C ALA A 24 1.31 4.35 8.26
N ALA A 25 1.77 3.25 7.68
CA ALA A 25 1.35 1.91 8.03
C ALA A 25 2.09 1.36 9.25
N ASN A 26 3.12 2.06 9.73
CA ASN A 26 3.98 1.61 10.83
C ASN A 26 4.54 0.21 10.58
N LEU A 27 5.00 -0.03 9.36
CA LEU A 27 5.56 -1.31 8.94
C LEU A 27 7.06 -1.17 8.67
N ASP A 28 7.77 -2.25 8.99
CA ASP A 28 9.20 -2.33 8.73
C ASP A 28 9.47 -2.51 7.24
N LEU A 29 10.58 -1.94 6.79
CA LEU A 29 11.06 -2.17 5.44
C LEU A 29 11.61 -3.59 5.34
N LEU A 30 11.01 -4.40 4.47
CA LEU A 30 11.55 -5.72 4.16
C LEU A 30 12.82 -5.56 3.32
N THR A 31 13.82 -6.38 3.62
CA THR A 31 15.11 -6.31 2.94
C THR A 31 15.09 -7.05 1.61
N LEU A 32 16.17 -6.89 0.84
CA LEU A 32 16.33 -7.60 -0.42
C LEU A 32 16.54 -9.11 -0.25
N ASP A 33 16.67 -9.59 0.99
CA ASP A 33 16.68 -11.02 1.29
C ASP A 33 15.31 -11.66 1.13
N ASP A 34 14.25 -10.86 1.18
CA ASP A 34 12.88 -11.34 0.95
C ASP A 34 12.68 -11.64 -0.53
N ALA A 35 12.30 -12.89 -0.83
CA ALA A 35 12.15 -13.35 -2.20
C ALA A 35 11.04 -12.61 -2.95
N SER A 36 9.97 -12.24 -2.26
CA SER A 36 8.87 -11.51 -2.88
C SER A 36 9.27 -10.08 -3.22
N VAL A 37 10.06 -9.44 -2.35
CA VAL A 37 10.60 -8.10 -2.62
C VAL A 37 11.53 -8.13 -3.84
N ARG A 38 12.43 -9.10 -3.90
CA ARG A 38 13.34 -9.25 -5.06
C ARG A 38 12.57 -9.47 -6.36
N ARG A 39 11.54 -10.30 -6.31
CA ARG A 39 10.71 -10.59 -7.49
C ARG A 39 10.00 -9.32 -7.97
N ASP A 40 9.41 -8.56 -7.06
CA ASP A 40 8.72 -7.32 -7.41
C ASP A 40 9.70 -6.26 -7.93
N LEU A 41 10.89 -6.17 -7.33
CA LEU A 41 11.93 -5.26 -7.80
C LEU A 41 12.34 -5.59 -9.24
N SER A 42 12.51 -6.89 -9.55
CA SER A 42 12.86 -7.33 -10.90
C SER A 42 11.78 -6.95 -11.91
N LYS A 43 10.51 -7.07 -11.55
CA LYS A 43 9.40 -6.69 -12.41
C LYS A 43 9.44 -5.20 -12.74
N VAL A 44 9.68 -4.37 -11.75
CA VAL A 44 9.76 -2.91 -11.94
C VAL A 44 10.95 -2.55 -12.83
N MET A 45 12.10 -3.15 -12.56
CA MET A 45 13.30 -2.92 -13.38
C MET A 45 13.10 -3.41 -14.83
N GLY A 46 12.24 -4.41 -15.04
CA GLY A 46 11.85 -4.90 -16.35
C GLY A 46 10.79 -4.07 -17.04
N GLY A 47 10.32 -2.99 -16.42
CA GLY A 47 9.33 -2.09 -17.03
C GLY A 47 7.89 -2.56 -16.90
N GLU A 48 7.61 -3.58 -16.09
CA GLU A 48 6.23 -4.03 -15.88
C GLU A 48 5.44 -2.99 -15.09
N ARG A 49 4.17 -2.85 -15.47
CA ARG A 49 3.24 -2.00 -14.72
C ARG A 49 2.72 -2.76 -13.52
N TRP A 50 2.66 -2.07 -12.39
CA TRP A 50 2.09 -2.64 -11.19
C TRP A 50 0.61 -2.29 -11.08
N SER A 51 -0.15 -3.25 -10.53
CA SER A 51 -1.48 -2.95 -10.02
C SER A 51 -1.35 -1.98 -8.84
N PRO A 52 -2.34 -1.11 -8.61
CA PRO A 52 -2.30 -0.21 -7.46
C PRO A 52 -2.18 -0.98 -6.14
N VAL A 53 -1.41 -0.41 -5.21
CA VAL A 53 -1.36 -0.90 -3.84
C VAL A 53 -2.69 -0.56 -3.17
N LEU A 54 -3.29 -1.53 -2.50
CA LEU A 54 -4.58 -1.35 -1.84
C LEU A 54 -4.35 -0.99 -0.37
N VAL A 55 -4.88 0.16 0.03
CA VAL A 55 -4.61 0.76 1.33
C VAL A 55 -5.93 1.08 2.02
N VAL A 56 -6.00 0.80 3.30
CA VAL A 56 -7.15 1.15 4.14
C VAL A 56 -6.72 2.22 5.12
N ARG A 57 -7.45 3.33 5.12
CA ARG A 57 -7.14 4.47 5.99
C ARG A 57 -7.35 4.10 7.44
N GLY A 58 -6.39 4.49 8.29
CA GLY A 58 -6.50 4.28 9.72
C GLY A 58 -7.28 5.38 10.41
N ASP A 59 -7.27 5.34 11.72
CA ASP A 59 -7.88 6.35 12.58
C ASP A 59 -6.83 6.89 13.54
N VAL A 60 -6.35 8.09 13.26
CA VAL A 60 -5.30 8.73 14.06
C VAL A 60 -5.73 8.93 15.50
N LEU A 61 -6.98 9.30 15.71
CA LEU A 61 -7.52 9.54 17.06
C LEU A 61 -7.61 8.27 17.88
N ALA A 62 -7.88 7.14 17.21
CA ALA A 62 -7.94 5.84 17.88
C ALA A 62 -6.58 5.13 17.92
N GLY A 63 -5.53 5.75 17.38
CA GLY A 63 -4.21 5.12 17.31
C GLY A 63 -4.13 4.00 16.31
N VAL A 64 -5.02 3.95 15.34
CA VAL A 64 -5.05 2.90 14.32
C VAL A 64 -4.23 3.37 13.10
N PRO A 65 -3.15 2.67 12.75
CA PRO A 65 -2.35 3.06 11.59
C PRO A 65 -3.06 2.73 10.28
N LEU A 66 -2.56 3.34 9.20
CA LEU A 66 -2.94 2.95 7.85
C LEU A 66 -2.59 1.48 7.64
N THR A 67 -3.43 0.74 6.93
CA THR A 67 -3.20 -0.69 6.68
C THR A 67 -3.00 -0.93 5.18
N ILE A 68 -1.94 -1.67 4.83
CA ILE A 68 -1.75 -2.12 3.46
C ILE A 68 -2.50 -3.44 3.31
N ALA A 69 -3.62 -3.41 2.58
CA ALA A 69 -4.44 -4.61 2.35
C ALA A 69 -3.81 -5.52 1.30
N ASP A 70 -3.11 -4.95 0.32
CA ASP A 70 -2.38 -5.70 -0.70
C ASP A 70 -1.25 -4.84 -1.26
N GLY A 71 -0.07 -5.42 -1.43
CA GLY A 71 1.05 -4.77 -2.09
C GLY A 71 2.20 -4.36 -1.18
N TYR A 72 2.29 -4.89 0.04
CA TYR A 72 3.37 -4.58 0.96
C TYR A 72 4.76 -4.83 0.34
N HIS A 73 4.95 -5.98 -0.32
CA HIS A 73 6.23 -6.31 -0.96
C HIS A 73 6.56 -5.33 -2.08
N ARG A 74 5.54 -4.85 -2.81
CA ARG A 74 5.73 -3.85 -3.88
C ARG A 74 6.18 -2.51 -3.31
N VAL A 75 5.63 -2.10 -2.16
CA VAL A 75 6.05 -0.88 -1.49
C VAL A 75 7.52 -0.99 -1.08
N CYS A 76 7.92 -2.11 -0.50
CA CYS A 76 9.31 -2.34 -0.11
C CYS A 76 10.24 -2.37 -1.32
N ALA A 77 9.84 -3.03 -2.41
CA ALA A 77 10.63 -3.05 -3.64
C ALA A 77 10.81 -1.64 -4.21
N SER A 78 9.75 -0.83 -4.20
CA SER A 78 9.83 0.56 -4.65
C SER A 78 10.78 1.39 -3.78
N TYR A 79 10.76 1.17 -2.47
CA TYR A 79 11.67 1.84 -1.55
C TYR A 79 13.12 1.52 -1.88
N HIS A 80 13.42 0.27 -2.27
CA HIS A 80 14.79 -0.13 -2.62
C HIS A 80 15.27 0.52 -3.94
N LEU A 81 14.36 0.93 -4.82
CA LEU A 81 14.73 1.77 -5.96
C LEU A 81 15.08 3.17 -5.49
N SER A 82 14.20 3.76 -4.69
CA SER A 82 14.38 5.04 -4.02
C SER A 82 13.28 5.19 -2.97
N GLU A 83 13.62 5.67 -1.79
CA GLU A 83 12.62 5.93 -0.74
C GLU A 83 11.55 6.92 -1.20
N ASP A 84 11.88 7.77 -2.16
CA ASP A 84 10.97 8.78 -2.73
C ASP A 84 10.24 8.30 -3.99
N THR A 85 10.34 7.01 -4.34
CA THR A 85 9.60 6.45 -5.48
C THR A 85 8.10 6.58 -5.25
N TYR A 86 7.41 7.18 -6.21
CA TYR A 86 5.95 7.27 -6.18
C TYR A 86 5.33 5.99 -6.71
N ILE A 87 4.34 5.49 -5.98
CA ILE A 87 3.62 4.26 -6.37
C ILE A 87 2.13 4.53 -6.42
N PRO A 88 1.42 3.89 -7.36
CA PRO A 88 -0.03 4.06 -7.45
C PRO A 88 -0.72 3.32 -6.30
N CYS A 89 -1.66 3.99 -5.67
CA CYS A 89 -2.41 3.46 -4.53
C CYS A 89 -3.89 3.71 -4.71
N LYS A 90 -4.70 2.81 -4.19
CA LYS A 90 -6.12 3.03 -3.97
C LYS A 90 -6.37 3.02 -2.47
N ILE A 91 -6.93 4.10 -1.95
CA ILE A 91 -7.14 4.30 -0.52
C ILE A 91 -8.63 4.31 -0.23
N ALA A 92 -9.06 3.48 0.71
CA ALA A 92 -10.44 3.44 1.16
C ALA A 92 -10.50 3.61 2.67
N ASP A 93 -11.61 4.14 3.15
CA ASP A 93 -11.90 4.21 4.57
C ASP A 93 -12.48 2.88 5.04
N LEU A 94 -12.26 2.55 6.32
CA LEU A 94 -12.96 1.41 6.91
C LEU A 94 -14.47 1.69 6.87
N PRO A 95 -15.29 0.67 6.55
CA PRO A 95 -16.73 0.85 6.62
C PRO A 95 -17.16 1.26 8.02
N VAL A 96 -17.99 2.29 8.10
CA VAL A 96 -18.55 2.72 9.39
C VAL A 96 -19.55 1.66 9.84
N LYS A 97 -19.34 1.11 11.03
CA LYS A 97 -20.33 0.23 11.62
C LYS A 97 -21.52 1.08 12.04
N GLU A 98 -22.67 0.79 11.48
CA GLU A 98 -23.88 1.42 11.94
C GLU A 98 -24.12 1.00 13.39
N LYS A 99 -24.33 2.01 14.24
CA LYS A 99 -24.77 1.74 15.59
C LYS A 99 -26.24 1.39 15.54
N THR A 100 -26.51 0.16 15.82
CA THR A 100 -27.86 -0.28 16.01
C THR A 100 -28.31 -0.01 17.43
#